data_251ee147d56f4c49d2203417a53489f4
#
_entry.id   251ee147d56f4c49d2203417a53489f4
#
_cell.length_a   1.000
_cell.length_b   1.000
_cell.length_c   1.000
_cell.angle_alpha   90.00
_cell.angle_beta   90.00
_cell.angle_gamma   90.00
#
_symmetry.space_group_name_H-M   'P 1'
#
loop_
_entity.id
_entity.type
_entity.pdbx_description
1 polymer ?
#
loop_
_entity_poly.entity_id
_entity_poly.type
_entity_poly.pdbx_seq_one_letter_code
_entity_poly.pdbx_strand_id
1 'polypeptide(L)'
;STNTGATAYIGFLNSLAGNPEILLEKDLDNTKLVTELKNLFSGTLRVSGDEDYLKEMFLNNDDYEAIITDEASLIDINKQLKKDNKEELYLFYPKDGVSINDMTLAYINSDKSKEKAFLEFQRFLLSEKGQELLQDNGYRTWYGGINNDVDAEVFNPDWGLDTSKYLNLTNFPSKKFITKAIN
;
A
#
# COMPACT_ATOMS: atom_id res chain seq x y z
N SER A 1 3.26 13.43 3.68
CA SER A 1 3.02 12.00 3.89
C SER A 1 2.77 11.34 2.56
N THR A 2 3.28 10.15 2.37
CA THR A 2 3.01 9.30 1.22
C THR A 2 1.57 8.77 1.27
N ASN A 3 1.10 8.21 0.15
CA ASN A 3 -0.20 7.51 0.08
C ASN A 3 -0.24 6.37 1.10
N THR A 4 0.83 5.59 1.19
CA THR A 4 0.99 4.47 2.13
C THR A 4 0.89 4.91 3.58
N GLY A 5 1.54 6.01 3.96
CA GLY A 5 1.44 6.57 5.32
C GLY A 5 0.03 7.06 5.68
N ALA A 6 -0.67 7.71 4.76
CA ALA A 6 -2.05 8.14 4.97
C ALA A 6 -3.00 6.94 5.09
N THR A 7 -2.79 5.93 4.26
CA THR A 7 -3.56 4.67 4.28
C THR A 7 -3.36 3.91 5.59
N ALA A 8 -2.11 3.79 6.06
CA ALA A 8 -1.79 3.17 7.34
C ALA A 8 -2.47 3.89 8.51
N TYR A 9 -2.41 5.23 8.53
CA TYR A 9 -3.08 6.05 9.56
C TYR A 9 -4.60 5.80 9.61
N ILE A 10 -5.26 5.77 8.45
CA ILE A 10 -6.70 5.47 8.36
C ILE A 10 -6.99 4.04 8.78
N GLY A 11 -6.15 3.08 8.39
CA GLY A 11 -6.27 1.68 8.79
C GLY A 11 -6.21 1.50 10.31
N PHE A 12 -5.26 2.15 10.99
CA PHE A 12 -5.19 2.15 12.45
C PHE A 12 -6.40 2.80 13.10
N LEU A 13 -6.87 3.93 12.58
CA LEU A 13 -8.11 4.56 13.06
C LEU A 13 -9.30 3.61 12.93
N ASN A 14 -9.42 2.92 11.81
CA ASN A 14 -10.50 1.97 11.57
C ASN A 14 -10.48 0.81 12.57
N SER A 15 -9.30 0.22 12.78
CA SER A 15 -9.09 -0.86 13.74
C SER A 15 -9.41 -0.43 15.18
N LEU A 16 -8.90 0.71 15.62
CA LEU A 16 -9.14 1.27 16.95
C LEU A 16 -10.60 1.67 17.19
N ALA A 17 -11.32 2.03 16.13
CA ALA A 17 -12.76 2.30 16.18
C ALA A 17 -13.62 1.03 16.18
N GLY A 18 -13.03 -0.16 16.11
CA GLY A 18 -13.72 -1.45 16.11
C GLY A 18 -14.21 -1.88 14.72
N ASN A 19 -13.53 -1.47 13.67
CA ASN A 19 -13.79 -1.81 12.27
C ASN A 19 -15.22 -1.47 11.80
N PRO A 20 -15.66 -0.20 11.96
CA PRO A 20 -16.94 0.20 11.42
C PRO A 20 -16.95 0.11 9.89
N GLU A 21 -18.11 -0.05 9.28
CA GLU A 21 -18.24 -0.04 7.82
C GLU A 21 -17.66 1.22 7.19
N ILE A 22 -17.79 2.36 7.87
CA ILE A 22 -17.16 3.63 7.51
C ILE A 22 -16.88 4.46 8.76
N LEU A 23 -15.70 5.10 8.81
CA LEU A 23 -15.33 6.04 9.86
C LEU A 23 -16.11 7.36 9.72
N LEU A 24 -16.68 7.84 10.81
CA LEU A 24 -17.44 9.09 10.90
C LEU A 24 -16.71 10.11 11.79
N GLU A 25 -16.96 11.40 11.57
CA GLU A 25 -16.33 12.48 12.36
C GLU A 25 -16.52 12.33 13.87
N LYS A 26 -17.63 11.75 14.32
CA LYS A 26 -17.89 11.45 15.74
C LYS A 26 -16.89 10.47 16.37
N ASP A 27 -16.28 9.60 15.55
CA ASP A 27 -15.31 8.62 16.03
C ASP A 27 -14.01 9.31 16.48
N LEU A 28 -13.70 10.48 15.91
CA LEU A 28 -12.58 11.31 16.33
C LEU A 28 -12.82 12.06 17.65
N ASP A 29 -14.06 12.14 18.11
CA ASP A 29 -14.41 12.74 19.41
C ASP A 29 -14.22 11.73 20.56
N ASN A 30 -13.89 10.46 20.25
CA ASN A 30 -13.55 9.42 21.22
C ASN A 30 -12.13 9.62 21.74
N THR A 31 -12.00 10.16 22.94
CA THR A 31 -10.70 10.44 23.57
C THR A 31 -9.84 9.20 23.78
N LYS A 32 -10.45 8.03 24.04
CA LYS A 32 -9.72 6.76 24.17
C LYS A 32 -9.07 6.38 22.85
N LEU A 33 -9.82 6.43 21.73
CA LEU A 33 -9.30 6.15 20.39
C LEU A 33 -8.12 7.07 20.04
N VAL A 34 -8.27 8.38 20.27
CA VAL A 34 -7.22 9.37 20.01
C VAL A 34 -5.98 9.10 20.87
N THR A 35 -6.15 8.70 22.13
CA THR A 35 -5.05 8.37 23.02
C THR A 35 -4.30 7.11 22.56
N GLU A 36 -5.03 6.05 22.20
CA GLU A 36 -4.43 4.81 21.68
C GLU A 36 -3.68 5.04 20.36
N LEU A 37 -4.25 5.86 19.48
CA LEU A 37 -3.58 6.26 18.25
C LEU A 37 -2.27 7.02 18.51
N LYS A 38 -2.28 7.97 19.46
CA LYS A 38 -1.06 8.69 19.86
C LYS A 38 -0.01 7.74 20.43
N ASN A 39 -0.41 6.78 21.27
CA ASN A 39 0.49 5.77 21.82
C ASN A 39 1.12 4.91 20.73
N LEU A 40 0.33 4.49 19.72
CA LEU A 40 0.83 3.73 18.59
C LEU A 40 1.90 4.52 17.82
N PHE A 41 1.60 5.78 17.49
CA PHE A 41 2.55 6.63 16.75
C PHE A 41 3.75 7.07 17.60
N SER A 42 3.66 7.05 18.94
CA SER A 42 4.81 7.31 19.81
C SER A 42 5.90 6.23 19.69
N GLY A 43 5.54 5.01 19.28
CA GLY A 43 6.48 3.93 18.97
C GLY A 43 7.05 3.99 17.55
N THR A 44 6.58 4.92 16.71
CA THR A 44 7.07 5.06 15.35
C THR A 44 8.39 5.83 15.34
N LEU A 45 9.48 5.16 15.03
CA LEU A 45 10.83 5.75 15.05
C LEU A 45 11.04 6.75 13.91
N ARG A 46 10.43 6.49 12.74
CA ARG A 46 10.60 7.33 11.56
C ARG A 46 9.38 7.35 10.65
N VAL A 47 9.11 8.52 10.10
CA VAL A 47 8.13 8.74 9.03
C VAL A 47 8.82 9.59 7.96
N SER A 48 8.63 9.24 6.70
CA SER A 48 9.11 10.02 5.55
C SER A 48 7.95 10.42 4.64
N GLY A 49 8.11 11.56 3.96
CA GLY A 49 7.25 11.94 2.83
C GLY A 49 7.65 11.30 1.50
N ASP A 50 8.72 10.52 1.50
CA ASP A 50 9.30 9.82 0.35
C ASP A 50 9.46 8.33 0.70
N GLU A 51 8.85 7.45 -0.10
CA GLU A 51 8.87 6.00 0.15
C GLU A 51 10.22 5.38 -0.16
N ASP A 52 10.89 5.82 -1.21
CA ASP A 52 12.22 5.32 -1.57
C ASP A 52 13.24 5.67 -0.49
N TYR A 53 13.19 6.88 0.03
CA TYR A 53 14.04 7.29 1.14
C TYR A 53 13.75 6.48 2.42
N LEU A 54 12.49 6.19 2.72
CA LEU A 54 12.13 5.35 3.87
C LEU A 54 12.66 3.92 3.72
N LYS A 55 12.56 3.36 2.50
CA LYS A 55 13.11 2.05 2.16
C LYS A 55 14.63 2.03 2.32
N GLU A 56 15.34 3.01 1.76
CA GLU A 56 16.79 3.12 1.91
C GLU A 56 17.23 3.21 3.38
N MET A 57 16.52 4.01 4.18
CA MET A 57 16.78 4.10 5.62
C MET A 57 16.59 2.77 6.33
N PHE A 58 15.53 2.04 6.01
CA PHE A 58 15.25 0.74 6.58
C PHE A 58 16.33 -0.28 6.24
N LEU A 59 16.75 -0.32 4.97
CA LEU A 59 17.75 -1.26 4.48
C LEU A 59 19.18 -0.99 5.03
N ASN A 60 19.46 0.27 5.39
CA ASN A 60 20.79 0.69 5.84
C ASN A 60 20.92 0.88 7.36
N ASN A 61 19.89 0.53 8.12
CA ASN A 61 19.91 0.71 9.57
C ASN A 61 19.23 -0.48 10.29
N ASP A 62 20.01 -1.26 10.97
CA ASP A 62 19.59 -2.47 11.69
C ASP A 62 18.74 -2.17 12.96
N ASP A 63 18.58 -0.89 13.33
CA ASP A 63 17.71 -0.48 14.46
C ASP A 63 16.22 -0.57 14.12
N TYR A 64 15.88 -0.73 12.82
CA TYR A 64 14.49 -0.84 12.39
C TYR A 64 14.07 -2.31 12.26
N GLU A 65 13.14 -2.74 13.11
CA GLU A 65 12.65 -4.12 13.13
C GLU A 65 11.46 -4.36 12.17
N ALA A 66 10.75 -3.30 11.80
CA ALA A 66 9.57 -3.38 10.95
C ALA A 66 9.38 -2.12 10.09
N ILE A 67 8.78 -2.31 8.94
CA ILE A 67 8.37 -1.24 8.02
C ILE A 67 6.90 -1.42 7.63
N ILE A 68 6.14 -0.34 7.58
CA ILE A 68 4.78 -0.34 7.02
C ILE A 68 4.88 0.08 5.56
N THR A 69 4.51 -0.82 4.66
CA THR A 69 4.65 -0.61 3.22
C THR A 69 3.56 -1.38 2.45
N ASP A 70 3.59 -1.37 1.14
CA ASP A 70 2.75 -2.18 0.27
C ASP A 70 3.45 -3.45 -0.24
N GLU A 71 2.68 -4.33 -0.91
CA GLU A 71 3.22 -5.59 -1.43
C GLU A 71 4.34 -5.38 -2.44
N ALA A 72 4.18 -4.43 -3.36
CA ALA A 72 5.17 -4.18 -4.41
C ALA A 72 6.51 -3.69 -3.83
N SER A 73 6.44 -2.81 -2.83
CA SER A 73 7.63 -2.33 -2.11
C SER A 73 8.31 -3.45 -1.32
N LEU A 74 7.54 -4.33 -0.65
CA LEU A 74 8.10 -5.50 0.03
C LEU A 74 8.83 -6.43 -0.95
N ILE A 75 8.22 -6.72 -2.10
CA ILE A 75 8.80 -7.57 -3.13
C ILE A 75 10.14 -6.99 -3.61
N ASP A 76 10.19 -5.68 -3.85
CA ASP A 76 11.42 -5.00 -4.26
C ASP A 76 12.49 -5.02 -3.16
N ILE A 77 12.11 -4.78 -1.90
CA ILE A 77 13.02 -4.89 -0.75
C ILE A 77 13.59 -6.31 -0.65
N ASN A 78 12.75 -7.34 -0.73
CA ASN A 78 13.19 -8.73 -0.61
C ASN A 78 14.08 -9.17 -1.78
N LYS A 79 13.79 -8.71 -3.00
CA LYS A 79 14.70 -8.91 -4.15
C LYS A 79 16.09 -8.31 -3.88
N GLN A 80 16.15 -7.14 -3.25
CA GLN A 80 17.42 -6.51 -2.89
C GLN A 80 18.13 -7.26 -1.75
N LEU A 81 17.43 -7.63 -0.68
CA LEU A 81 17.97 -8.39 0.45
C LEU A 81 18.53 -9.74 -0.01
N LYS A 82 17.78 -10.47 -0.84
CA LYS A 82 18.21 -11.74 -1.43
C LYS A 82 19.50 -11.58 -2.26
N LYS A 83 19.58 -10.51 -3.07
CA LYS A 83 20.79 -10.18 -3.85
C LYS A 83 22.00 -9.92 -2.96
N ASP A 84 21.80 -9.29 -1.82
CA ASP A 84 22.83 -8.95 -0.84
C ASP A 84 23.13 -10.11 0.15
N ASN A 85 22.50 -11.29 -0.03
CA ASN A 85 22.56 -12.45 0.86
C ASN A 85 22.17 -12.10 2.31
N LYS A 86 21.17 -11.23 2.47
CA LYS A 86 20.56 -10.87 3.75
C LYS A 86 19.24 -11.62 3.92
N GLU A 87 18.76 -11.70 5.16
CA GLU A 87 17.46 -12.29 5.49
C GLU A 87 16.32 -11.45 4.90
N GLU A 88 15.39 -12.12 4.21
CA GLU A 88 14.23 -11.48 3.62
C GLU A 88 13.15 -11.18 4.67
N LEU A 89 12.36 -10.16 4.41
CA LEU A 89 11.26 -9.74 5.26
C LEU A 89 10.02 -10.62 5.07
N TYR A 90 9.24 -10.78 6.13
CA TYR A 90 7.96 -11.46 6.10
C TYR A 90 6.81 -10.46 6.19
N LEU A 91 5.81 -10.61 5.33
CA LEU A 91 4.61 -9.78 5.27
C LEU A 91 3.55 -10.24 6.27
N PHE A 92 3.06 -9.32 7.07
CA PHE A 92 1.89 -9.51 7.92
C PHE A 92 0.73 -8.67 7.39
N TYR A 93 -0.32 -9.33 6.92
CA TYR A 93 -1.56 -8.63 6.56
C TYR A 93 -2.34 -8.26 7.81
N PRO A 94 -2.88 -7.02 7.90
CA PRO A 94 -3.77 -6.64 8.99
C PRO A 94 -5.00 -7.55 9.01
N LYS A 95 -5.30 -8.11 10.18
CA LYS A 95 -6.49 -8.95 10.41
C LYS A 95 -7.80 -8.21 10.10
N ASP A 96 -7.80 -6.92 10.34
CA ASP A 96 -8.98 -6.06 10.28
C ASP A 96 -9.30 -5.57 8.87
N GLY A 97 -8.37 -5.70 7.95
CA GLY A 97 -8.54 -5.36 6.55
C GLY A 97 -7.33 -4.66 5.95
N VAL A 98 -7.32 -4.58 4.63
CA VAL A 98 -6.28 -3.90 3.86
C VAL A 98 -6.90 -2.78 3.03
N SER A 99 -6.13 -1.75 2.76
CA SER A 99 -6.48 -0.74 1.77
C SER A 99 -5.92 -1.12 0.41
N ILE A 100 -6.74 -0.96 -0.62
CA ILE A 100 -6.30 -1.03 -2.00
C ILE A 100 -6.01 0.39 -2.47
N ASN A 101 -4.79 0.61 -2.94
CA ASN A 101 -4.40 1.85 -3.59
C ASN A 101 -4.51 1.66 -5.11
N ASP A 102 -5.59 2.18 -5.70
CA ASP A 102 -5.75 2.16 -7.15
C ASP A 102 -4.79 3.15 -7.80
N MET A 103 -4.00 2.68 -8.75
CA MET A 103 -3.19 3.54 -9.60
C MET A 103 -4.04 4.09 -10.74
N THR A 104 -4.46 5.34 -10.61
CA THR A 104 -5.33 5.99 -11.58
C THR A 104 -4.52 6.67 -12.67
N LEU A 105 -4.75 6.27 -13.93
CA LEU A 105 -4.23 6.96 -15.11
C LEU A 105 -5.26 7.96 -15.62
N ALA A 106 -4.93 9.25 -15.58
CA ALA A 106 -5.78 10.33 -16.04
C ALA A 106 -5.13 11.14 -17.16
N TYR A 107 -5.91 11.47 -18.20
CA TYR A 107 -5.48 12.37 -19.26
C TYR A 107 -5.79 13.81 -18.91
N ILE A 108 -4.75 14.64 -18.87
CA ILE A 108 -4.90 16.10 -18.71
C ILE A 108 -5.09 16.69 -20.11
N ASN A 109 -6.33 17.04 -20.45
CA ASN A 109 -6.73 17.54 -21.77
C ASN A 109 -6.26 18.99 -22.02
N SER A 110 -4.95 19.24 -21.86
CA SER A 110 -4.33 20.52 -22.17
C SER A 110 -3.72 20.57 -23.59
N ASP A 111 -3.45 19.41 -24.19
CA ASP A 111 -2.82 19.28 -25.50
C ASP A 111 -3.42 18.09 -26.26
N LYS A 112 -4.36 18.39 -27.16
CA LYS A 112 -5.04 17.38 -27.98
C LYS A 112 -4.10 16.56 -28.86
N SER A 113 -2.90 17.06 -29.16
CA SER A 113 -1.92 16.31 -29.97
C SER A 113 -1.40 15.06 -29.26
N LYS A 114 -1.49 15.00 -27.92
CA LYS A 114 -1.05 13.86 -27.10
C LYS A 114 -2.13 12.83 -26.82
N GLU A 115 -3.39 13.12 -27.18
CA GLU A 115 -4.52 12.21 -26.91
C GLU A 115 -4.30 10.82 -27.53
N LYS A 116 -3.81 10.76 -28.76
CA LYS A 116 -3.53 9.50 -29.44
C LYS A 116 -2.50 8.65 -28.68
N ALA A 117 -1.40 9.27 -28.27
CA ALA A 117 -0.35 8.57 -27.50
C ALA A 117 -0.87 8.10 -26.15
N PHE A 118 -1.70 8.91 -25.46
CA PHE A 118 -2.35 8.50 -24.21
C PHE A 118 -3.25 7.27 -24.40
N LEU A 119 -4.08 7.25 -25.44
CA LEU A 119 -4.97 6.12 -25.74
C LEU A 119 -4.18 4.84 -26.12
N GLU A 120 -3.07 4.98 -26.83
CA GLU A 120 -2.17 3.85 -27.13
C GLU A 120 -1.53 3.30 -25.86
N PHE A 121 -1.05 4.17 -24.97
CA PHE A 121 -0.51 3.77 -23.67
C PHE A 121 -1.56 3.10 -22.77
N GLN A 122 -2.77 3.67 -22.72
CA GLN A 122 -3.88 3.05 -21.97
C GLN A 122 -4.20 1.64 -22.50
N ARG A 123 -4.26 1.45 -23.82
CA ARG A 123 -4.49 0.13 -24.43
C ARG A 123 -3.36 -0.84 -24.09
N PHE A 124 -2.11 -0.37 -24.08
CA PHE A 124 -0.98 -1.20 -23.69
C PHE A 124 -1.09 -1.64 -22.22
N LEU A 125 -1.39 -0.73 -21.32
CA LEU A 125 -1.55 -1.07 -19.89
C LEU A 125 -2.68 -2.08 -19.65
N LEU A 126 -3.75 -2.02 -20.43
CA LEU A 126 -4.89 -2.95 -20.34
C LEU A 126 -4.68 -4.23 -21.19
N SER A 127 -3.58 -4.35 -21.92
CA SER A 127 -3.25 -5.57 -22.65
C SER A 127 -2.69 -6.65 -21.71
N GLU A 128 -2.76 -7.92 -22.15
CA GLU A 128 -2.15 -9.05 -21.43
C GLU A 128 -0.69 -8.77 -21.07
N LYS A 129 0.11 -8.36 -22.05
CA LYS A 129 1.52 -8.01 -21.82
C LYS A 129 1.72 -6.85 -20.83
N GLY A 130 0.86 -5.84 -20.85
CA GLY A 130 0.90 -4.74 -19.88
C GLY A 130 0.56 -5.21 -18.47
N GLN A 131 -0.41 -6.10 -18.36
CA GLN A 131 -0.82 -6.68 -17.07
C GLN A 131 0.26 -7.62 -16.51
N GLU A 132 0.88 -8.45 -17.34
CA GLU A 132 2.03 -9.29 -16.98
C GLU A 132 3.19 -8.41 -16.44
N LEU A 133 3.53 -7.35 -17.15
CA LEU A 133 4.60 -6.44 -16.73
C LEU A 133 4.32 -5.79 -15.37
N LEU A 134 3.06 -5.44 -15.08
CA LEU A 134 2.66 -4.94 -13.75
C LEU A 134 2.86 -6.02 -12.68
N GLN A 135 2.44 -7.26 -12.95
CA GLN A 135 2.60 -8.37 -12.02
C GLN A 135 4.08 -8.69 -11.75
N ASP A 136 4.93 -8.70 -12.76
CA ASP A 136 6.38 -8.89 -12.64
C ASP A 136 7.04 -7.85 -11.73
N ASN A 137 6.41 -6.67 -11.61
CA ASN A 137 6.82 -5.61 -10.71
C ASN A 137 6.07 -5.60 -9.37
N GLY A 138 5.35 -6.66 -9.04
CA GLY A 138 4.71 -6.83 -7.74
C GLY A 138 3.34 -6.17 -7.60
N TYR A 139 2.73 -5.70 -8.70
CA TYR A 139 1.40 -5.09 -8.67
C TYR A 139 0.31 -6.10 -8.96
N ARG A 140 -0.76 -6.10 -8.18
CA ARG A 140 -1.98 -6.83 -8.51
C ARG A 140 -2.69 -6.14 -9.67
N THR A 141 -3.24 -6.93 -10.57
CA THR A 141 -3.83 -6.41 -11.80
C THR A 141 -5.32 -6.10 -11.67
N TRP A 142 -5.89 -5.44 -12.70
CA TRP A 142 -7.28 -5.03 -12.81
C TRP A 142 -8.31 -6.11 -12.45
N TYR A 143 -8.03 -7.38 -12.78
CA TYR A 143 -8.95 -8.48 -12.48
C TYR A 143 -8.92 -8.91 -11.01
N GLY A 144 -8.31 -8.12 -10.13
CA GLY A 144 -8.23 -8.39 -8.68
C GLY A 144 -7.44 -9.65 -8.35
N GLY A 145 -6.89 -10.28 -9.34
CA GLY A 145 -6.14 -11.51 -9.25
C GLY A 145 -4.71 -11.36 -9.73
N ILE A 146 -3.96 -12.37 -9.43
CA ILE A 146 -2.66 -12.62 -10.02
C ILE A 146 -2.90 -13.81 -10.94
N ASN A 147 -2.45 -13.70 -12.19
CA ASN A 147 -2.52 -14.82 -13.12
C ASN A 147 -1.84 -16.04 -12.49
N ASN A 148 -2.42 -17.23 -12.68
CA ASN A 148 -1.84 -18.47 -12.14
C ASN A 148 -0.44 -18.78 -12.69
N ASP A 149 -0.04 -18.09 -13.76
CA ASP A 149 1.26 -18.21 -14.41
C ASP A 149 2.27 -17.16 -13.94
N VAL A 150 1.91 -16.30 -12.96
CA VAL A 150 2.87 -15.36 -12.37
C VAL A 150 3.92 -16.13 -11.59
N ASP A 151 5.16 -15.78 -11.90
CA ASP A 151 6.32 -16.37 -11.26
C ASP A 151 6.21 -16.29 -9.73
N ALA A 152 6.20 -17.48 -9.08
CA ALA A 152 6.20 -17.58 -7.64
C ALA A 152 7.43 -16.89 -6.99
N GLU A 153 8.45 -16.56 -7.78
CA GLU A 153 9.56 -15.72 -7.30
C GLU A 153 9.16 -14.26 -7.07
N VAL A 154 8.10 -13.76 -7.72
CA VAL A 154 7.60 -12.40 -7.52
C VAL A 154 6.66 -12.37 -6.32
N PHE A 155 5.57 -13.14 -6.38
CA PHE A 155 4.63 -13.26 -5.26
C PHE A 155 4.95 -14.49 -4.42
N ASN A 156 6.13 -14.46 -3.78
CA ASN A 156 6.66 -15.60 -3.07
C ASN A 156 5.87 -15.87 -1.77
N PRO A 157 5.23 -17.04 -1.63
CA PRO A 157 4.50 -17.39 -0.42
C PRO A 157 5.38 -17.51 0.82
N ASP A 158 6.67 -17.80 0.67
CA ASP A 158 7.63 -17.83 1.80
C ASP A 158 7.83 -16.45 2.42
N TRP A 159 7.53 -15.38 1.70
CA TRP A 159 7.51 -14.01 2.22
C TRP A 159 6.16 -13.62 2.85
N GLY A 160 5.24 -14.56 3.00
CA GLY A 160 3.90 -14.31 3.53
C GLY A 160 2.93 -13.70 2.50
N LEU A 161 3.33 -13.59 1.23
CA LEU A 161 2.47 -13.11 0.15
C LEU A 161 1.43 -14.18 -0.18
N ASP A 162 0.15 -13.86 -0.02
CA ASP A 162 -0.95 -14.78 -0.32
C ASP A 162 -1.82 -14.23 -1.44
N THR A 163 -1.58 -14.74 -2.64
CA THR A 163 -2.27 -14.31 -3.86
C THR A 163 -3.73 -14.77 -3.91
N SER A 164 -4.11 -15.76 -3.10
CA SER A 164 -5.46 -16.31 -3.01
C SER A 164 -6.36 -15.56 -2.03
N LYS A 165 -5.78 -14.79 -1.10
CA LYS A 165 -6.54 -14.04 -0.11
C LYS A 165 -7.06 -12.72 -0.67
N TYR A 166 -8.35 -12.67 -0.83
CA TYR A 166 -9.10 -11.40 -0.84
C TYR A 166 -9.33 -11.02 0.61
N LEU A 167 -8.45 -10.18 1.14
CA LEU A 167 -8.58 -9.67 2.49
C LEU A 167 -9.79 -8.73 2.57
N ASN A 168 -10.38 -8.59 3.75
CA ASN A 168 -11.40 -7.59 3.99
C ASN A 168 -10.86 -6.22 3.56
N LEU A 169 -11.65 -5.48 2.78
CA LEU A 169 -11.28 -4.15 2.34
C LEU A 169 -11.73 -3.13 3.38
N THR A 170 -10.84 -2.22 3.72
CA THR A 170 -11.18 -1.06 4.54
C THR A 170 -11.76 0.03 3.65
N ASN A 171 -12.98 0.49 3.97
CA ASN A 171 -13.60 1.59 3.25
C ASN A 171 -12.94 2.92 3.61
N PHE A 172 -12.59 3.71 2.59
CA PHE A 172 -12.06 5.05 2.80
C PHE A 172 -13.14 5.98 3.35
N PRO A 173 -12.84 6.73 4.41
CA PRO A 173 -13.76 7.70 4.97
C PRO A 173 -13.93 8.93 4.05
N SER A 174 -14.92 9.75 4.36
CA SER A 174 -15.17 10.98 3.59
C SER A 174 -13.98 11.96 3.66
N LYS A 175 -13.83 12.80 2.62
CA LYS A 175 -12.84 13.89 2.62
C LYS A 175 -12.91 14.76 3.88
N LYS A 176 -14.13 15.02 4.39
CA LYS A 176 -14.35 15.84 5.59
C LYS A 176 -13.76 15.16 6.84
N PHE A 177 -13.95 13.84 6.97
CA PHE A 177 -13.31 13.05 8.02
C PHE A 177 -11.79 13.15 7.95
N ILE A 178 -11.21 12.88 6.77
CA ILE A 178 -9.75 12.90 6.56
C ILE A 178 -9.19 14.28 6.94
N THR A 179 -9.84 15.37 6.52
CA THR A 179 -9.41 16.73 6.85
C THR A 179 -9.40 16.97 8.37
N LYS A 180 -10.43 16.47 9.09
CA LYS A 180 -10.51 16.60 10.56
C LYS A 180 -9.48 15.72 11.28
N ALA A 181 -9.20 14.54 10.75
CA ALA A 181 -8.28 13.58 11.36
C ALA A 181 -6.80 14.00 11.27
N ILE A 182 -6.44 14.80 10.26
CA ILE A 182 -5.06 15.25 10.03
C ILE A 182 -4.76 16.57 10.79
N ASN A 183 -5.76 17.36 11.13
CA ASN A 183 -5.63 18.61 11.86
C ASN A 183 -5.79 18.38 13.37
#